data_a6ee14d31ca4ffe98356526d1119a2b4
#
_entry.id   a6ee14d31ca4ffe98356526d1119a2b4
#
_cell.length_a   1.000
_cell.length_b   1.000
_cell.length_c   1.000
_cell.angle_alpha   90.00
_cell.angle_beta   90.00
_cell.angle_gamma   90.00
#
_symmetry.space_group_name_H-M   'P 1'
#
loop_
_entity.id
_entity.type
_entity.pdbx_description
1 polymer ?
#
loop_
_entity_poly.entity_id
_entity_poly.type
_entity_poly.pdbx_seq_one_letter_code
_entity_poly.pdbx_strand_id
1 'polypeptide(L)'
;HLYSTLYSEGYVISQSPESGTKAKPGTVITLDISLGEEYVEPETTAPEESSQSSATENDFIFANSDSSYISQSEVKDLSDNNLELALNEIYAKRGWIFSDPELSAYFNSQSWYTPRYTSSEFSKNVTFNEYEQANIQLIINEQKSRGIR
;
A
#
# COMPACT_ATOMS: atom_id res chain seq x y z
N HIS A 1 7.60 -7.71 -20.70
CA HIS A 1 7.46 -6.68 -19.66
C HIS A 1 6.70 -5.50 -20.27
N LEU A 2 5.70 -5.01 -19.55
CA LEU A 2 4.82 -3.92 -19.99
C LEU A 2 4.71 -2.89 -18.86
N TYR A 3 4.63 -1.60 -19.20
CA TYR A 3 4.25 -0.58 -18.23
C TYR A 3 2.78 -0.72 -17.87
N SER A 4 2.44 -0.52 -16.61
CA SER A 4 1.07 -0.63 -16.14
C SER A 4 0.82 0.32 -14.97
N THR A 5 -0.23 1.10 -15.07
CA THR A 5 -0.75 1.93 -13.98
C THR A 5 -1.59 1.12 -12.98
N LEU A 6 -1.97 -0.12 -13.35
CA LEU A 6 -2.81 -1.00 -12.55
C LEU A 6 -2.01 -2.00 -11.71
N TYR A 7 -0.79 -2.30 -12.12
CA TYR A 7 0.07 -3.30 -11.48
C TYR A 7 1.44 -2.70 -11.17
N SER A 8 1.86 -2.76 -9.93
CA SER A 8 3.19 -2.34 -9.51
C SER A 8 4.29 -3.15 -10.22
N GLU A 9 5.48 -2.58 -10.28
CA GLU A 9 6.65 -3.25 -10.84
C GLU A 9 6.85 -4.65 -10.21
N GLY A 10 7.14 -5.63 -11.05
CA GLY A 10 7.37 -7.01 -10.64
C GLY A 10 6.13 -7.90 -10.55
N TYR A 11 4.92 -7.35 -10.70
CA TYR A 11 3.70 -8.15 -10.73
C TYR A 11 3.44 -8.77 -12.09
N VAL A 12 2.91 -9.99 -12.11
CA VAL A 12 2.48 -10.66 -13.34
C VAL A 12 1.15 -10.05 -13.80
N ILE A 13 1.18 -9.39 -14.95
CA ILE A 13 -0.01 -8.79 -15.58
C ILE A 13 -0.81 -9.86 -16.33
N SER A 14 -0.10 -10.71 -17.05
CA SER A 14 -0.71 -11.78 -17.85
C SER A 14 0.21 -12.98 -17.95
N GLN A 15 -0.36 -14.12 -18.29
CA GLN A 15 0.42 -15.33 -18.63
C GLN A 15 -0.15 -16.04 -19.84
N SER A 16 0.75 -16.70 -20.59
CA SER A 16 0.35 -17.57 -21.69
C SER A 16 1.08 -18.92 -21.56
N PRO A 17 0.37 -20.06 -21.56
CA PRO A 17 -1.10 -20.22 -21.54
C PRO A 17 -1.78 -19.66 -20.30
N GLU A 18 -3.06 -19.32 -20.43
CA GLU A 18 -3.85 -18.75 -19.33
C GLU A 18 -3.88 -19.65 -18.08
N SER A 19 -4.06 -19.03 -16.93
CA SER A 19 -4.17 -19.74 -15.65
C SER A 19 -5.31 -20.80 -15.69
N GLY A 20 -4.99 -21.99 -15.20
CA GLY A 20 -5.94 -23.13 -15.22
C GLY A 20 -5.92 -23.94 -16.53
N THR A 21 -5.15 -23.53 -17.54
CA THR A 21 -4.99 -24.30 -18.78
C THR A 21 -4.13 -25.53 -18.53
N LYS A 22 -4.58 -26.70 -19.01
CA LYS A 22 -3.80 -27.93 -18.98
C LYS A 22 -2.68 -27.85 -20.00
N ALA A 23 -1.45 -27.78 -19.54
CA ALA A 23 -0.26 -27.76 -20.37
C ALA A 23 0.48 -29.11 -20.33
N LYS A 24 1.16 -29.47 -21.42
CA LYS A 24 2.01 -30.66 -21.46
C LYS A 24 3.34 -30.38 -20.74
N PRO A 25 4.01 -31.42 -20.19
CA PRO A 25 5.37 -31.27 -19.68
C PRO A 25 6.30 -30.66 -20.75
N GLY A 26 7.02 -29.60 -20.38
CA GLY A 26 7.90 -28.87 -21.29
C GLY A 26 7.24 -27.70 -22.04
N THR A 27 5.96 -27.40 -21.81
CA THR A 27 5.33 -26.19 -22.33
C THR A 27 5.99 -24.93 -21.71
N VAL A 28 6.42 -24.02 -22.54
CA VAL A 28 6.95 -22.72 -22.11
C VAL A 28 5.79 -21.87 -21.62
N ILE A 29 5.92 -21.33 -20.42
CA ILE A 29 4.99 -20.36 -19.86
C ILE A 29 5.63 -18.98 -20.01
N THR A 30 4.95 -18.09 -20.72
CA THR A 30 5.36 -16.68 -20.83
C THR A 30 4.61 -15.86 -19.81
N LEU A 31 5.33 -15.03 -19.06
CA LEU A 31 4.76 -14.12 -18.08
C LEU A 31 5.01 -12.67 -18.54
N ASP A 32 3.97 -11.88 -18.59
CA ASP A 32 4.09 -10.44 -18.71
C ASP A 32 4.15 -9.84 -17.31
N ILE A 33 5.28 -9.22 -17.01
CA ILE A 33 5.56 -8.62 -15.70
C ILE A 33 5.45 -7.11 -15.84
N SER A 34 4.77 -6.48 -14.90
CA SER A 34 4.67 -5.03 -14.84
C SER A 34 6.03 -4.39 -14.59
N LEU A 35 6.31 -3.34 -15.32
CA LEU A 35 7.43 -2.40 -15.09
C LEU A 35 7.00 -1.21 -14.21
N GLY A 36 5.77 -1.24 -13.67
CA GLY A 36 5.19 -0.08 -13.00
C GLY A 36 4.69 0.97 -13.99
N GLU A 37 4.50 2.17 -13.51
CA GLU A 37 4.17 3.30 -14.37
C GLU A 37 5.36 3.71 -15.24
N GLU A 38 5.09 4.10 -16.49
CA GLU A 38 6.12 4.64 -17.38
C GLU A 38 6.61 5.98 -16.80
N TYR A 39 7.88 6.02 -16.37
CA TYR A 39 8.51 7.27 -15.95
C TYR A 39 8.74 8.16 -17.18
N VAL A 40 7.81 9.08 -17.41
CA VAL A 40 8.04 10.23 -18.29
C VAL A 40 8.82 11.26 -17.48
N GLU A 41 10.09 11.43 -17.80
CA GLU A 41 10.92 12.51 -17.25
C GLU A 41 10.19 13.84 -17.47
N PRO A 42 9.80 14.59 -16.41
CA PRO A 42 9.17 15.88 -16.60
C PRO A 42 10.18 16.84 -17.20
N GLU A 43 9.89 17.32 -18.41
CA GLU A 43 10.60 18.47 -18.96
C GLU A 43 10.51 19.61 -17.96
N THR A 44 11.69 20.08 -17.57
CA THR A 44 11.91 21.17 -16.60
C THR A 44 11.13 22.42 -16.99
N THR A 45 10.05 22.70 -16.30
CA THR A 45 9.60 24.08 -16.06
C THR A 45 9.34 24.20 -14.58
N ALA A 46 10.17 25.01 -13.95
CA ALA A 46 10.07 25.42 -12.55
C ALA A 46 8.89 26.38 -12.34
N PRO A 47 8.64 26.83 -11.10
CA PRO A 47 7.67 26.30 -10.17
C PRO A 47 6.47 27.24 -10.06
N GLU A 48 5.29 26.75 -9.81
CA GLU A 48 4.27 27.58 -9.17
C GLU A 48 3.66 26.83 -7.98
N GLU A 49 3.95 27.42 -6.81
CA GLU A 49 3.18 27.25 -5.60
C GLU A 49 1.69 27.31 -5.91
N SER A 50 0.96 26.36 -5.38
CA SER A 50 -0.41 26.59 -4.98
C SER A 50 -0.69 25.84 -3.70
N SER A 51 -0.37 26.52 -2.62
CA SER A 51 -1.02 26.37 -1.33
C SER A 51 -2.52 26.44 -1.49
N GLN A 52 -3.21 25.44 -0.96
CA GLN A 52 -4.42 25.64 -0.14
C GLN A 52 -4.82 24.26 0.42
N SER A 53 -4.31 23.89 1.55
CA SER A 53 -4.92 24.08 2.86
C SER A 53 -6.41 23.70 2.90
N SER A 54 -6.62 22.42 3.18
CA SER A 54 -7.74 22.02 4.04
C SER A 54 -7.14 21.20 5.18
N ALA A 55 -7.37 21.66 6.39
CA ALA A 55 -6.75 21.21 7.63
C ALA A 55 -7.22 19.82 8.08
N THR A 56 -7.17 18.81 7.19
CA THR A 56 -7.50 17.41 7.45
C THR A 56 -6.62 16.41 6.70
N GLU A 57 -5.77 16.84 5.78
CA GLU A 57 -4.88 15.93 5.03
C GLU A 57 -3.54 15.65 5.73
N ASN A 58 -3.17 16.44 6.74
CA ASN A 58 -1.90 16.28 7.46
C ASN A 58 -1.90 15.20 8.54
N ASP A 59 -3.02 14.56 8.81
CA ASP A 59 -3.13 13.54 9.86
C ASP A 59 -2.93 12.10 9.32
N PHE A 60 -2.80 11.92 8.00
CA PHE A 60 -2.60 10.62 7.36
C PHE A 60 -1.24 10.54 6.68
N ILE A 61 -0.62 9.37 6.77
CA ILE A 61 0.55 9.04 5.95
C ILE A 61 0.08 8.70 4.53
N PHE A 62 -0.98 7.89 4.42
CA PHE A 62 -1.62 7.53 3.15
C PHE A 62 -3.14 7.68 3.24
N ALA A 63 -3.64 8.88 3.02
CA ALA A 63 -5.06 9.21 3.14
C ALA A 63 -5.96 8.32 2.28
N ASN A 64 -5.52 7.97 1.07
CA ASN A 64 -6.31 7.23 0.08
C ASN A 64 -5.94 5.73 0.01
N SER A 65 -5.32 5.17 1.06
CA SER A 65 -4.87 3.77 1.08
C SER A 65 -6.01 2.74 0.93
N ASP A 66 -7.26 3.14 1.09
CA ASP A 66 -8.47 2.35 0.92
C ASP A 66 -9.13 2.48 -0.47
N SER A 67 -8.63 3.38 -1.31
CA SER A 67 -9.23 3.72 -2.61
C SER A 67 -8.22 3.85 -3.75
N SER A 68 -6.92 3.83 -3.46
CA SER A 68 -5.86 3.86 -4.47
C SER A 68 -4.64 3.04 -4.03
N TYR A 69 -3.87 2.61 -5.04
CA TYR A 69 -2.59 1.95 -4.79
C TYR A 69 -1.52 2.97 -4.42
N ILE A 70 -0.74 2.66 -3.40
CA ILE A 70 0.45 3.41 -3.00
C ILE A 70 1.60 2.98 -3.92
N SER A 71 2.41 3.92 -4.37
CA SER A 71 3.57 3.60 -5.20
C SER A 71 4.75 3.08 -4.37
N GLN A 72 5.62 2.30 -5.01
CA GLN A 72 6.85 1.81 -4.39
C GLN A 72 7.79 2.94 -3.97
N SER A 73 7.82 4.05 -4.72
CA SER A 73 8.64 5.22 -4.38
C SER A 73 8.16 5.90 -3.09
N GLU A 74 6.85 6.11 -2.95
CA GLU A 74 6.27 6.70 -1.73
C GLU A 74 6.61 5.88 -0.49
N VAL A 75 6.52 4.55 -0.60
CA VAL A 75 6.85 3.65 0.51
C VAL A 75 8.36 3.66 0.81
N LYS A 76 9.22 3.71 -0.21
CA LYS A 76 10.68 3.80 -0.04
C LYS A 76 11.14 5.10 0.61
N ASP A 77 10.45 6.19 0.38
CA ASP A 77 10.79 7.51 0.93
C ASP A 77 10.42 7.66 2.42
N LEU A 78 9.60 6.75 2.95
CA LEU A 78 9.25 6.76 4.37
C LEU A 78 10.44 6.33 5.25
N SER A 79 10.54 6.93 6.43
CA SER A 79 11.39 6.41 7.51
C SER A 79 10.83 5.09 8.04
N ASP A 80 11.65 4.31 8.74
CA ASP A 80 11.23 3.02 9.31
C ASP A 80 10.04 3.17 10.27
N ASN A 81 10.06 4.23 11.09
CA ASN A 81 8.94 4.57 11.98
C ASN A 81 7.66 4.90 11.18
N ASN A 82 7.78 5.68 10.11
CA ASN A 82 6.63 6.02 9.28
C ASN A 82 6.11 4.81 8.50
N LEU A 83 6.97 3.86 8.13
CA LEU A 83 6.54 2.58 7.53
C LEU A 83 5.69 1.76 8.51
N GLU A 84 6.07 1.75 9.80
CA GLU A 84 5.29 1.07 10.83
C GLU A 84 3.94 1.77 11.04
N LEU A 85 3.96 3.10 11.15
CA LEU A 85 2.74 3.88 11.29
C LEU A 85 1.82 3.77 10.07
N ALA A 86 2.36 3.80 8.84
CA ALA A 86 1.60 3.66 7.60
C ALA A 86 0.90 2.31 7.50
N LEU A 87 1.57 1.22 7.86
CA LEU A 87 0.95 -0.09 7.92
C LEU A 87 -0.22 -0.10 8.91
N ASN A 88 0.02 0.40 10.13
CA ASN A 88 -0.97 0.42 11.20
C ASN A 88 -2.11 1.41 10.93
N GLU A 89 -1.88 2.46 10.14
CA GLU A 89 -2.91 3.40 9.68
C GLU A 89 -4.02 2.70 8.90
N ILE A 90 -3.67 1.76 8.02
CA ILE A 90 -4.67 0.98 7.26
C ILE A 90 -5.57 0.17 8.21
N TYR A 91 -4.99 -0.42 9.24
CA TYR A 91 -5.76 -1.14 10.28
C TYR A 91 -6.58 -0.19 11.15
N ALA A 92 -6.00 0.96 11.52
CA ALA A 92 -6.66 1.99 12.33
C ALA A 92 -7.91 2.55 11.65
N LYS A 93 -7.85 2.80 10.34
CA LYS A 93 -9.01 3.23 9.53
C LYS A 93 -10.18 2.25 9.59
N ARG A 94 -9.90 0.98 9.78
CA ARG A 94 -10.90 -0.09 9.95
C ARG A 94 -11.32 -0.32 11.40
N GLY A 95 -10.78 0.46 12.33
CA GLY A 95 -11.15 0.44 13.74
C GLY A 95 -10.40 -0.60 14.58
N TRP A 96 -9.19 -0.98 14.19
CA TRP A 96 -8.32 -1.85 15.00
C TRP A 96 -7.97 -1.19 16.33
N ILE A 97 -8.12 -1.92 17.44
CA ILE A 97 -7.69 -1.49 18.77
C ILE A 97 -6.26 -1.96 19.01
N PHE A 98 -5.36 -1.01 19.19
CA PHE A 98 -3.93 -1.30 19.43
C PHE A 98 -3.70 -1.63 20.90
N SER A 99 -3.00 -2.74 21.16
CA SER A 99 -2.53 -3.14 22.49
C SER A 99 -1.13 -2.61 22.79
N ASP A 100 -0.36 -2.28 21.73
CA ASP A 100 0.93 -1.62 21.88
C ASP A 100 0.71 -0.19 22.40
N PRO A 101 1.44 0.24 23.47
CA PRO A 101 1.21 1.55 24.09
C PRO A 101 1.57 2.73 23.18
N GLU A 102 2.61 2.60 22.35
CA GLU A 102 3.08 3.68 21.47
C GLU A 102 2.11 3.88 20.31
N LEU A 103 1.72 2.79 19.63
CA LEU A 103 0.72 2.83 18.58
C LEU A 103 -0.64 3.28 19.10
N SER A 104 -1.04 2.79 20.29
CA SER A 104 -2.29 3.19 20.93
C SER A 104 -2.29 4.70 21.25
N ALA A 105 -1.22 5.24 21.81
CA ALA A 105 -1.10 6.66 22.10
C ALA A 105 -1.14 7.50 20.82
N TYR A 106 -0.40 7.08 19.78
CA TYR A 106 -0.35 7.76 18.50
C TYR A 106 -1.74 7.81 17.84
N PHE A 107 -2.39 6.67 17.65
CA PHE A 107 -3.68 6.65 16.95
C PHE A 107 -4.80 7.28 17.77
N ASN A 108 -4.82 7.16 19.10
CA ASN A 108 -5.79 7.86 19.95
C ASN A 108 -5.65 9.39 19.92
N SER A 109 -4.52 9.93 19.50
CA SER A 109 -4.34 11.36 19.28
C SER A 109 -4.89 11.85 17.93
N GLN A 110 -5.19 10.94 17.01
CA GLN A 110 -5.71 11.26 15.69
C GLN A 110 -7.22 11.51 15.74
N SER A 111 -7.67 12.62 15.19
CA SER A 111 -9.07 13.04 15.21
C SER A 111 -10.01 12.08 14.46
N TRP A 112 -9.49 11.39 13.46
CA TRP A 112 -10.24 10.46 12.60
C TRP A 112 -10.29 9.03 13.14
N TYR A 113 -9.45 8.67 14.10
CA TYR A 113 -9.37 7.31 14.62
C TYR A 113 -10.55 6.98 15.53
N THR A 114 -11.20 5.87 15.24
CA THR A 114 -12.30 5.35 16.06
C THR A 114 -12.07 3.87 16.35
N PRO A 115 -11.53 3.51 17.54
CA PRO A 115 -11.32 2.12 17.92
C PRO A 115 -12.66 1.37 18.01
N ARG A 116 -12.75 0.17 17.43
CA ARG A 116 -13.98 -0.63 17.39
C ARG A 116 -13.75 -2.09 17.70
N TYR A 117 -12.66 -2.67 17.21
CA TYR A 117 -12.47 -4.11 17.20
C TYR A 117 -11.16 -4.50 17.87
N THR A 118 -11.24 -5.42 18.81
CA THR A 118 -10.07 -6.16 19.30
C THR A 118 -9.54 -7.09 18.21
N SER A 119 -8.32 -7.62 18.38
CA SER A 119 -7.70 -8.52 17.39
C SER A 119 -8.57 -9.73 17.03
N SER A 120 -9.29 -10.28 18.02
CA SER A 120 -10.17 -11.44 17.82
C SER A 120 -11.48 -11.10 17.10
N GLU A 121 -11.94 -9.86 17.23
CA GLU A 121 -13.15 -9.38 16.57
C GLU A 121 -12.87 -8.86 15.18
N PHE A 122 -11.72 -8.24 14.99
CA PHE A 122 -11.32 -7.63 13.72
C PHE A 122 -11.34 -8.64 12.56
N SER A 123 -10.71 -9.79 12.74
CA SER A 123 -10.66 -10.83 11.72
C SER A 123 -12.04 -11.41 11.33
N LYS A 124 -13.06 -11.23 12.19
CA LYS A 124 -14.42 -11.70 11.93
C LYS A 124 -15.30 -10.64 11.27
N ASN A 125 -15.01 -9.36 11.51
CA ASN A 125 -15.87 -8.25 11.13
C ASN A 125 -15.30 -7.37 10.02
N VAL A 126 -14.00 -7.46 9.75
CA VAL A 126 -13.30 -6.61 8.79
C VAL A 126 -12.71 -7.44 7.67
N THR A 127 -13.01 -7.05 6.44
CA THR A 127 -12.36 -7.57 5.23
C THR A 127 -11.75 -6.39 4.51
N PHE A 128 -10.45 -6.45 4.28
CA PHE A 128 -9.75 -5.44 3.48
C PHE A 128 -10.13 -5.57 2.01
N ASN A 129 -10.30 -4.43 1.35
CA ASN A 129 -10.50 -4.39 -0.09
C ASN A 129 -9.16 -4.64 -0.84
N GLU A 130 -9.23 -4.66 -2.17
CA GLU A 130 -8.06 -4.93 -3.02
C GLU A 130 -6.94 -3.90 -2.86
N TYR A 131 -7.27 -2.61 -2.71
CA TYR A 131 -6.29 -1.55 -2.50
C TYR A 131 -5.58 -1.72 -1.16
N GLU A 132 -6.32 -1.90 -0.10
CA GLU A 132 -5.78 -2.10 1.24
C GLU A 132 -4.88 -3.33 1.33
N GLN A 133 -5.30 -4.45 0.73
CA GLN A 133 -4.51 -5.68 0.69
C GLN A 133 -3.19 -5.49 -0.05
N ALA A 134 -3.22 -4.85 -1.22
CA ALA A 134 -2.04 -4.56 -2.01
C ALA A 134 -1.09 -3.59 -1.28
N ASN A 135 -1.62 -2.53 -0.69
CA ASN A 135 -0.86 -1.53 0.05
C ASN A 135 -0.22 -2.12 1.31
N ILE A 136 -0.95 -2.94 2.07
CA ILE A 136 -0.41 -3.70 3.21
C ILE A 136 0.76 -4.57 2.77
N GLN A 137 0.61 -5.31 1.68
CA GLN A 137 1.66 -6.20 1.17
C GLN A 137 2.89 -5.42 0.72
N LEU A 138 2.68 -4.28 0.05
CA LEU A 138 3.75 -3.40 -0.41
C LEU A 138 4.59 -2.87 0.77
N ILE A 139 3.93 -2.36 1.81
CA ILE A 139 4.59 -1.84 3.01
C ILE A 139 5.34 -2.96 3.74
N ILE A 140 4.72 -4.14 3.90
CA ILE A 140 5.36 -5.30 4.53
C ILE A 140 6.61 -5.74 3.76
N ASN A 141 6.57 -5.73 2.43
CA ASN A 141 7.72 -6.07 1.61
C ASN A 141 8.87 -5.09 1.81
N GLU A 142 8.58 -3.79 1.90
CA GLU A 142 9.60 -2.78 2.19
C GLU A 142 10.18 -2.95 3.60
N GLN A 143 9.35 -3.19 4.61
CA GLN A 143 9.81 -3.48 5.98
C GLN A 143 10.75 -4.69 6.02
N LYS A 144 10.42 -5.76 5.29
CA LYS A 144 11.28 -6.95 5.17
C LYS A 144 12.58 -6.64 4.46
N SER A 145 12.55 -5.84 3.39
CA SER A 145 13.76 -5.47 2.64
C SER A 145 14.74 -4.67 3.49
N ARG A 146 14.23 -3.90 4.45
CA ARG A 146 15.04 -3.13 5.43
C ARG A 146 15.42 -3.92 6.68
N GLY A 147 14.89 -5.12 6.85
CA GLY A 147 15.16 -5.98 8.01
C GLY A 147 14.52 -5.50 9.32
N ILE A 148 13.45 -4.71 9.24
CA ILE A 148 12.68 -4.20 10.39
C ILE A 148 11.45 -5.07 10.71
N ARG A 149 11.23 -6.11 9.93
CA ARG A 149 10.16 -7.10 10.15
C ARG A 149 10.58 -8.52 9.78
#